data_41e8592c0162f1698b70b5d9cf7a2f29
#
_entry.id   41e8592c0162f1698b70b5d9cf7a2f29
#
_cell.length_a   1.000
_cell.length_b   1.000
_cell.length_c   1.000
_cell.angle_alpha   90.00
_cell.angle_beta   90.00
_cell.angle_gamma   90.00
#
_symmetry.space_group_name_H-M   'P 1'
#
loop_
_entity.id
_entity.type
_entity.pdbx_description
1 polymer ?
#
loop_
_entity_poly.entity_id
_entity_poly.type
_entity_poly.pdbx_seq_one_letter_code
_entity_poly.pdbx_strand_id
1 'polypeptide(L)'
;MKIQRAVGMEFLGTAILAFAIVGSGIMATNLTSDSALRLLINAISTAIGLAVVIRIGIKVSGSHFNPAVTLIMLFIKKIDTRSSLFYISAQILGAISGVTTANFIFDQKVLNQSMILRSGSNLFVSEVIATAVLLWIILRFPKRDDLVALYAPLWIFGGILLTSSTAFANPAITIGRVFTTSITGIAPESIFAFIVAQLIGAALGFYVARNITNPKGALDNE
;
A
#
# COMPACT_ATOMS: atom_id res chain seq x y z
N MET A 1 -20.77 -16.48 -0.58
CA MET A 1 -20.48 -15.99 0.79
C MET A 1 -18.99 -15.79 1.08
N LYS A 2 -18.08 -16.73 0.75
CA LYS A 2 -16.62 -16.54 1.07
C LYS A 2 -16.00 -15.38 0.30
N ILE A 3 -16.24 -15.25 -1.02
CA ILE A 3 -15.66 -14.17 -1.83
C ILE A 3 -16.16 -12.77 -1.40
N GLN A 4 -17.43 -12.63 -1.06
CA GLN A 4 -17.99 -11.34 -0.62
C GLN A 4 -17.34 -10.83 0.66
N ARG A 5 -17.07 -11.74 1.64
CA ARG A 5 -16.36 -11.39 2.87
C ARG A 5 -14.92 -10.96 2.59
N ALA A 6 -14.24 -11.68 1.70
CA ALA A 6 -12.88 -11.36 1.31
C ALA A 6 -12.79 -10.00 0.58
N VAL A 7 -13.67 -9.74 -0.39
CA VAL A 7 -13.78 -8.46 -1.08
C VAL A 7 -14.11 -7.32 -0.11
N GLY A 8 -15.03 -7.54 0.82
CA GLY A 8 -15.35 -6.58 1.89
C GLY A 8 -14.13 -6.29 2.79
N MET A 9 -13.32 -7.31 3.10
CA MET A 9 -12.10 -7.13 3.88
C MET A 9 -11.04 -6.33 3.11
N GLU A 10 -10.87 -6.58 1.82
CA GLU A 10 -9.96 -5.79 0.97
C GLU A 10 -10.38 -4.32 0.89
N PHE A 11 -11.68 -4.06 0.76
CA PHE A 11 -12.23 -2.69 0.81
C PHE A 11 -11.93 -2.03 2.17
N LEU A 12 -12.33 -2.66 3.27
CA LEU A 12 -12.17 -2.09 4.61
C LEU A 12 -10.70 -1.91 5.00
N GLY A 13 -9.86 -2.91 4.72
CA GLY A 13 -8.43 -2.83 5.05
C GLY A 13 -7.73 -1.72 4.27
N THR A 14 -8.04 -1.58 2.97
CA THR A 14 -7.47 -0.50 2.17
C THR A 14 -8.03 0.86 2.57
N ALA A 15 -9.31 0.95 2.95
CA ALA A 15 -9.92 2.17 3.45
C ALA A 15 -9.25 2.63 4.76
N ILE A 16 -9.07 1.72 5.72
CA ILE A 16 -8.40 2.03 6.99
C ILE A 16 -6.95 2.43 6.77
N LEU A 17 -6.23 1.76 5.87
CA LEU A 17 -4.85 2.12 5.52
C LEU A 17 -4.79 3.53 4.92
N ALA A 18 -5.64 3.83 3.92
CA ALA A 18 -5.70 5.15 3.29
C ALA A 18 -6.08 6.24 4.29
N PHE A 19 -7.04 5.95 5.17
CA PHE A 19 -7.44 6.82 6.27
C PHE A 19 -6.27 7.10 7.22
N ALA A 20 -5.51 6.07 7.63
CA ALA A 20 -4.35 6.23 8.50
C ALA A 20 -3.28 7.13 7.87
N ILE A 21 -3.01 6.95 6.56
CA ILE A 21 -2.02 7.75 5.81
C ILE A 21 -2.46 9.22 5.75
N VAL A 22 -3.67 9.48 5.29
CA VAL A 22 -4.12 10.87 5.04
C VAL A 22 -4.48 11.57 6.34
N GLY A 23 -5.19 10.90 7.24
CA GLY A 23 -5.57 11.47 8.53
C GLY A 23 -4.35 11.84 9.38
N SER A 24 -3.34 10.95 9.43
CA SER A 24 -2.11 11.28 10.16
C SER A 24 -1.30 12.40 9.49
N GLY A 25 -1.34 12.51 8.17
CA GLY A 25 -0.71 13.62 7.44
C GLY A 25 -1.36 14.97 7.77
N ILE A 26 -2.69 15.02 7.83
CA ILE A 26 -3.44 16.23 8.22
C ILE A 26 -3.17 16.53 9.71
N MET A 27 -3.28 15.55 10.59
CA MET A 27 -3.02 15.71 12.02
C MET A 27 -1.59 16.21 12.27
N ALA A 28 -0.60 15.63 11.61
CA ALA A 28 0.79 16.06 11.76
C ALA A 28 0.99 17.51 11.33
N THR A 29 0.29 17.95 10.27
CA THR A 29 0.33 19.35 9.83
C THR A 29 -0.30 20.30 10.85
N ASN A 30 -1.34 19.87 11.56
CA ASN A 30 -2.00 20.65 12.60
C ASN A 30 -1.16 20.72 13.90
N LEU A 31 -0.35 19.70 14.18
CA LEU A 31 0.42 19.61 15.44
C LEU A 31 1.78 20.31 15.39
N THR A 32 2.41 20.36 14.22
CA THR A 32 3.79 20.87 14.11
C THR A 32 4.08 21.45 12.74
N SER A 33 5.03 22.38 12.67
CA SER A 33 5.61 22.88 11.41
C SER A 33 6.89 22.13 11.00
N ASP A 34 7.47 21.33 11.89
CA ASP A 34 8.69 20.56 11.62
C ASP A 34 8.40 19.41 10.62
N SER A 35 9.09 19.42 9.49
CA SER A 35 8.87 18.45 8.43
C SER A 35 9.30 17.02 8.78
N ALA A 36 10.35 16.88 9.60
CA ALA A 36 10.82 15.56 10.02
C ALA A 36 9.82 14.92 11.01
N LEU A 37 9.29 15.73 11.93
CA LEU A 37 8.28 15.25 12.87
C LEU A 37 6.96 14.92 12.17
N ARG A 38 6.53 15.71 11.17
CA ARG A 38 5.37 15.39 10.33
C ARG A 38 5.53 14.03 9.63
N LEU A 39 6.71 13.81 9.04
CA LEU A 39 7.00 12.54 8.35
C LEU A 39 7.02 11.38 9.34
N LEU A 40 7.60 11.55 10.51
CA LEU A 40 7.65 10.51 11.56
C LEU A 40 6.25 10.14 12.06
N ILE A 41 5.39 11.11 12.36
CA ILE A 41 4.01 10.89 12.78
C ILE A 41 3.25 10.10 11.70
N ASN A 42 3.40 10.50 10.43
CA ASN A 42 2.76 9.81 9.31
C ASN A 42 3.29 8.37 9.16
N ALA A 43 4.60 8.16 9.25
CA ALA A 43 5.22 6.85 9.12
C ALA A 43 4.76 5.87 10.21
N ILE A 44 4.76 6.30 11.48
CA ILE A 44 4.30 5.50 12.61
C ILE A 44 2.82 5.14 12.45
N SER A 45 1.97 6.11 12.17
CA SER A 45 0.52 5.91 12.06
C SER A 45 0.18 4.98 10.88
N THR A 46 0.86 5.15 9.76
CA THR A 46 0.71 4.28 8.58
C THR A 46 1.10 2.83 8.91
N ALA A 47 2.24 2.64 9.56
CA ALA A 47 2.73 1.30 9.92
C ALA A 47 1.80 0.60 10.92
N ILE A 48 1.34 1.32 11.95
CA ILE A 48 0.38 0.78 12.93
C ILE A 48 -0.94 0.41 12.23
N GLY A 49 -1.50 1.31 11.42
CA GLY A 49 -2.72 1.05 10.67
C GLY A 49 -2.59 -0.19 9.77
N LEU A 50 -1.48 -0.31 9.03
CA LEU A 50 -1.19 -1.46 8.18
C LEU A 50 -1.05 -2.75 8.99
N ALA A 51 -0.33 -2.73 10.11
CA ALA A 51 -0.16 -3.90 10.98
C ALA A 51 -1.51 -4.43 11.50
N VAL A 52 -2.35 -3.52 11.95
CA VAL A 52 -3.69 -3.85 12.47
C VAL A 52 -4.55 -4.49 11.38
N VAL A 53 -4.65 -3.87 10.19
CA VAL A 53 -5.54 -4.41 9.14
C VAL A 53 -5.01 -5.71 8.56
N ILE A 54 -3.69 -5.89 8.43
CA ILE A 54 -3.11 -7.18 8.02
C ILE A 54 -3.47 -8.26 9.06
N ARG A 55 -3.26 -7.98 10.34
CA ARG A 55 -3.53 -8.97 11.40
C ARG A 55 -4.98 -9.41 11.45
N ILE A 56 -5.92 -8.48 11.22
CA ILE A 56 -7.35 -8.77 11.19
C ILE A 56 -7.76 -9.52 9.92
N GLY A 57 -7.26 -9.07 8.76
CA GLY A 57 -7.75 -9.49 7.46
C GLY A 57 -7.09 -10.76 6.89
N ILE A 58 -5.90 -11.12 7.36
CA ILE A 58 -5.05 -12.13 6.68
C ILE A 58 -5.73 -13.50 6.56
N LYS A 59 -6.53 -13.90 7.52
CA LYS A 59 -7.32 -15.15 7.47
C LYS A 59 -8.64 -15.00 6.71
N VAL A 60 -9.03 -13.78 6.32
CA VAL A 60 -10.30 -13.50 5.63
C VAL A 60 -10.09 -13.35 4.13
N SER A 61 -9.12 -12.51 3.72
CA SER A 61 -8.84 -12.19 2.30
C SER A 61 -7.41 -12.50 1.86
N GLY A 62 -6.51 -12.79 2.79
CA GLY A 62 -5.08 -12.79 2.55
C GLY A 62 -4.44 -11.41 2.75
N SER A 63 -5.23 -10.38 3.04
CA SER A 63 -4.77 -9.01 3.32
C SER A 63 -3.86 -8.45 2.23
N HIS A 64 -4.29 -8.52 0.97
CA HIS A 64 -3.52 -7.94 -0.12
C HIS A 64 -3.50 -6.40 0.02
N PHE A 65 -4.66 -5.76 0.15
CA PHE A 65 -4.85 -4.31 0.29
C PHE A 65 -4.07 -3.48 -0.74
N ASN A 66 -3.64 -4.12 -1.82
CA ASN A 66 -2.68 -3.57 -2.77
C ASN A 66 -2.83 -4.29 -4.13
N PRO A 67 -3.14 -3.57 -5.22
CA PRO A 67 -3.23 -4.15 -6.55
C PRO A 67 -1.94 -4.83 -7.02
N ALA A 68 -0.75 -4.29 -6.68
CA ALA A 68 0.52 -4.90 -7.07
C ALA A 68 0.71 -6.28 -6.40
N VAL A 69 0.33 -6.41 -5.12
CA VAL A 69 0.30 -7.70 -4.41
C VAL A 69 -0.71 -8.65 -5.07
N THR A 70 -1.92 -8.17 -5.34
CA THR A 70 -2.98 -8.98 -5.95
C THR A 70 -2.57 -9.52 -7.32
N LEU A 71 -1.90 -8.71 -8.14
CA LEU A 71 -1.40 -9.13 -9.46
C LEU A 71 -0.31 -10.20 -9.36
N ILE A 72 0.60 -10.11 -8.41
CA ILE A 72 1.60 -11.17 -8.17
C ILE A 72 0.92 -12.44 -7.67
N MET A 73 -0.05 -12.35 -6.75
CA MET A 73 -0.80 -13.53 -6.28
C MET A 73 -1.60 -14.19 -7.41
N LEU A 74 -2.13 -13.40 -8.35
CA LEU A 74 -2.75 -13.92 -9.57
C LEU A 74 -1.73 -14.63 -10.45
N PHE A 75 -0.57 -14.01 -10.68
CA PHE A 75 0.49 -14.58 -11.51
C PHE A 75 0.97 -15.95 -10.99
N ILE A 76 1.12 -16.09 -9.67
CA ILE A 76 1.48 -17.37 -9.02
C ILE A 76 0.28 -18.28 -8.73
N LYS A 77 -0.89 -17.96 -9.28
CA LYS A 77 -2.14 -18.77 -9.19
C LYS A 77 -2.68 -19.00 -7.77
N LYS A 78 -2.37 -18.11 -6.83
CA LYS A 78 -2.93 -18.14 -5.47
C LYS A 78 -4.33 -17.51 -5.37
N ILE A 79 -4.74 -16.76 -6.39
CA ILE A 79 -6.07 -16.20 -6.55
C ILE A 79 -6.47 -16.31 -8.03
N ASP A 80 -7.74 -16.49 -8.33
CA ASP A 80 -8.24 -16.51 -9.70
C ASP A 80 -8.47 -15.10 -10.27
N THR A 81 -8.59 -15.02 -11.61
CA THR A 81 -8.74 -13.74 -12.32
C THR A 81 -9.97 -12.96 -11.87
N ARG A 82 -11.11 -13.64 -11.67
CA ARG A 82 -12.35 -12.99 -11.26
C ARG A 82 -12.23 -12.39 -9.86
N SER A 83 -11.70 -13.15 -8.92
CA SER A 83 -11.45 -12.69 -7.56
C SER A 83 -10.45 -11.54 -7.52
N SER A 84 -9.39 -11.59 -8.34
CA SER A 84 -8.40 -10.52 -8.46
C SER A 84 -9.01 -9.21 -8.94
N LEU A 85 -9.91 -9.24 -9.91
CA LEU A 85 -10.62 -8.04 -10.38
C LEU A 85 -11.49 -7.43 -9.29
N PHE A 86 -12.23 -8.26 -8.53
CA PHE A 86 -13.02 -7.79 -7.40
C PHE A 86 -12.14 -7.20 -6.30
N TYR A 87 -10.99 -7.81 -5.99
CA TYR A 87 -10.03 -7.30 -5.00
C TYR A 87 -9.49 -5.92 -5.41
N ILE A 88 -8.98 -5.79 -6.65
CA ILE A 88 -8.42 -4.53 -7.14
C ILE A 88 -9.49 -3.43 -7.13
N SER A 89 -10.71 -3.72 -7.56
CA SER A 89 -11.81 -2.76 -7.52
C SER A 89 -12.14 -2.34 -6.07
N ALA A 90 -12.21 -3.30 -5.15
CA ALA A 90 -12.47 -3.05 -3.74
C ALA A 90 -11.35 -2.22 -3.09
N GLN A 91 -10.09 -2.51 -3.42
CA GLN A 91 -8.93 -1.77 -2.94
C GLN A 91 -8.94 -0.31 -3.41
N ILE A 92 -9.22 -0.05 -4.69
CA ILE A 92 -9.31 1.31 -5.22
C ILE A 92 -10.46 2.09 -4.57
N LEU A 93 -11.65 1.50 -4.50
CA LEU A 93 -12.80 2.11 -3.85
C LEU A 93 -12.56 2.33 -2.35
N GLY A 94 -11.91 1.37 -1.69
CA GLY A 94 -11.50 1.48 -0.30
C GLY A 94 -10.53 2.64 -0.08
N ALA A 95 -9.49 2.76 -0.93
CA ALA A 95 -8.54 3.86 -0.83
C ALA A 95 -9.22 5.23 -0.97
N ILE A 96 -10.09 5.40 -1.97
CA ILE A 96 -10.85 6.64 -2.17
C ILE A 96 -11.72 6.91 -0.93
N SER A 97 -12.45 5.91 -0.44
CA SER A 97 -13.32 6.05 0.74
C SER A 97 -12.52 6.44 1.98
N GLY A 98 -11.36 5.83 2.21
CA GLY A 98 -10.51 6.14 3.36
C GLY A 98 -9.97 7.58 3.31
N VAL A 99 -9.52 8.02 2.12
CA VAL A 99 -9.04 9.39 1.91
C VAL A 99 -10.16 10.42 2.14
N THR A 100 -11.32 10.19 1.54
CA THR A 100 -12.47 11.11 1.67
C THR A 100 -13.00 11.15 3.10
N THR A 101 -12.98 10.03 3.82
CA THR A 101 -13.31 9.98 5.25
C THR A 101 -12.31 10.78 6.08
N ALA A 102 -11.00 10.66 5.80
CA ALA A 102 -9.97 11.46 6.47
C ALA A 102 -10.20 12.95 6.22
N ASN A 103 -10.41 13.37 4.98
CA ASN A 103 -10.71 14.76 4.67
C ASN A 103 -11.93 15.26 5.45
N PHE A 104 -13.01 14.48 5.46
CA PHE A 104 -14.29 14.86 6.12
C PHE A 104 -14.12 15.09 7.62
N ILE A 105 -13.45 14.17 8.35
CA ILE A 105 -13.31 14.29 9.81
C ILE A 105 -12.36 15.42 10.24
N PHE A 106 -11.52 15.89 9.33
CA PHE A 106 -10.64 17.03 9.57
C PHE A 106 -11.16 18.34 8.95
N ASP A 107 -12.46 18.39 8.62
CA ASP A 107 -13.13 19.58 8.05
C ASP A 107 -12.45 20.08 6.76
N GLN A 108 -11.89 19.14 5.96
CA GLN A 108 -11.37 19.41 4.64
C GLN A 108 -12.45 19.12 3.58
N LYS A 109 -12.33 19.74 2.39
CA LYS A 109 -13.19 19.38 1.27
C LYS A 109 -13.07 17.89 0.97
N VAL A 110 -14.18 17.16 0.98
CA VAL A 110 -14.25 15.69 0.89
C VAL A 110 -13.50 15.14 -0.34
N LEU A 111 -13.75 15.73 -1.50
CA LEU A 111 -13.01 15.45 -2.74
C LEU A 111 -12.21 16.71 -3.12
N ASN A 112 -10.91 16.67 -2.93
CA ASN A 112 -10.03 17.80 -3.14
C ASN A 112 -8.79 17.35 -3.89
N GLN A 113 -8.70 17.69 -5.17
CA GLN A 113 -7.62 17.24 -6.04
C GLN A 113 -6.27 17.76 -5.54
N SER A 114 -5.31 16.84 -5.38
CA SER A 114 -3.94 17.19 -5.03
C SER A 114 -3.21 17.87 -6.18
N MET A 115 -2.43 18.89 -5.84
CA MET A 115 -1.53 19.58 -6.76
C MET A 115 -0.06 19.24 -6.50
N ILE A 116 0.22 18.27 -5.62
CA ILE A 116 1.60 17.89 -5.25
C ILE A 116 2.19 17.03 -6.34
N LEU A 117 3.00 17.64 -7.18
CA LEU A 117 3.76 16.93 -8.21
C LEU A 117 4.83 16.03 -7.57
N ARG A 118 4.81 14.76 -7.95
CA ARG A 118 5.80 13.76 -7.56
C ARG A 118 6.40 13.13 -8.80
N SER A 119 7.46 13.74 -9.32
CA SER A 119 8.10 13.34 -10.57
C SER A 119 9.61 13.32 -10.42
N GLY A 120 10.27 12.56 -11.30
CA GLY A 120 11.71 12.41 -11.34
C GLY A 120 12.17 10.96 -11.21
N SER A 121 13.35 10.67 -11.77
CA SER A 121 13.93 9.33 -11.77
C SER A 121 14.20 8.80 -10.35
N ASN A 122 14.56 9.69 -9.42
CA ASN A 122 14.77 9.36 -8.01
C ASN A 122 13.49 8.84 -7.35
N LEU A 123 12.34 9.47 -7.60
CA LEU A 123 11.05 9.02 -7.06
C LEU A 123 10.61 7.71 -7.72
N PHE A 124 10.82 7.58 -9.04
CA PHE A 124 10.52 6.35 -9.76
C PHE A 124 11.32 5.17 -9.21
N VAL A 125 12.64 5.31 -9.08
CA VAL A 125 13.51 4.26 -8.52
C VAL A 125 13.15 3.95 -7.07
N SER A 126 12.78 4.96 -6.28
CA SER A 126 12.32 4.78 -4.90
C SER A 126 11.06 3.90 -4.83
N GLU A 127 10.08 4.12 -5.70
CA GLU A 127 8.86 3.30 -5.76
C GLU A 127 9.16 1.85 -6.21
N VAL A 128 10.08 1.68 -7.17
CA VAL A 128 10.55 0.35 -7.58
C VAL A 128 11.16 -0.39 -6.37
N ILE A 129 12.07 0.24 -5.63
CA ILE A 129 12.73 -0.37 -4.47
C ILE A 129 11.71 -0.65 -3.36
N ALA A 130 10.88 0.33 -3.02
CA ALA A 130 9.90 0.21 -1.95
C ALA A 130 8.94 -0.96 -2.18
N THR A 131 8.45 -1.09 -3.42
CA THR A 131 7.52 -2.17 -3.79
C THR A 131 8.24 -3.51 -3.94
N ALA A 132 9.47 -3.53 -4.47
CA ALA A 132 10.24 -4.77 -4.60
C ALA A 132 10.50 -5.43 -3.24
N VAL A 133 10.96 -4.66 -2.27
CA VAL A 133 11.22 -5.21 -0.93
C VAL A 133 9.92 -5.60 -0.21
N LEU A 134 8.83 -4.85 -0.40
CA LEU A 134 7.52 -5.23 0.16
C LEU A 134 7.07 -6.60 -0.38
N LEU A 135 7.12 -6.80 -1.69
CA LEU A 135 6.75 -8.08 -2.31
C LEU A 135 7.70 -9.22 -1.91
N TRP A 136 9.00 -8.94 -1.84
CA TRP A 136 9.97 -9.90 -1.34
C TRP A 136 9.63 -10.37 0.08
N ILE A 137 9.32 -9.45 1.00
CA ILE A 137 8.92 -9.78 2.38
C ILE A 137 7.66 -10.66 2.39
N ILE A 138 6.60 -10.26 1.66
CA ILE A 138 5.34 -11.01 1.62
C ILE A 138 5.57 -12.44 1.12
N LEU A 139 6.37 -12.61 0.09
CA LEU A 139 6.64 -13.91 -0.54
C LEU A 139 7.70 -14.75 0.21
N ARG A 140 8.52 -14.11 1.07
CA ARG A 140 9.57 -14.80 1.83
C ARG A 140 9.03 -15.67 2.97
N PHE A 141 7.87 -15.35 3.47
CA PHE A 141 7.28 -16.00 4.63
C PHE A 141 5.97 -16.74 4.30
N PRO A 142 5.99 -17.73 3.39
CA PRO A 142 4.80 -18.50 3.07
C PRO A 142 4.29 -19.20 4.34
N LYS A 143 2.96 -19.17 4.58
CA LYS A 143 2.31 -19.76 5.76
C LYS A 143 2.71 -19.15 7.12
N ARG A 144 3.49 -18.07 7.14
CA ARG A 144 3.87 -17.35 8.35
C ARG A 144 3.24 -15.97 8.39
N ASP A 145 1.91 -15.97 8.48
CA ASP A 145 1.07 -14.78 8.53
C ASP A 145 1.49 -13.79 9.63
N ASP A 146 2.01 -14.32 10.74
CA ASP A 146 2.56 -13.55 11.86
C ASP A 146 3.77 -12.72 11.45
N LEU A 147 4.67 -13.29 10.65
CA LEU A 147 5.87 -12.58 10.16
C LEU A 147 5.53 -11.56 9.08
N VAL A 148 4.59 -11.88 8.18
CA VAL A 148 4.12 -10.91 7.19
C VAL A 148 3.46 -9.72 7.87
N ALA A 149 2.59 -9.96 8.88
CA ALA A 149 1.93 -8.91 9.65
C ALA A 149 2.90 -8.04 10.48
N LEU A 150 4.12 -8.53 10.73
CA LEU A 150 5.16 -7.77 11.41
C LEU A 150 6.08 -7.05 10.42
N TYR A 151 6.66 -7.77 9.47
CA TYR A 151 7.74 -7.22 8.64
C TYR A 151 7.25 -6.31 7.51
N ALA A 152 6.07 -6.54 6.93
CA ALA A 152 5.56 -5.66 5.90
C ALA A 152 5.26 -4.24 6.43
N PRO A 153 4.59 -4.06 7.59
CA PRO A 153 4.44 -2.74 8.20
C PRO A 153 5.76 -2.10 8.63
N LEU A 154 6.70 -2.87 9.19
CA LEU A 154 8.03 -2.36 9.54
C LEU A 154 8.80 -1.87 8.31
N TRP A 155 8.69 -2.57 7.19
CA TRP A 155 9.27 -2.10 5.94
C TRP A 155 8.62 -0.80 5.44
N ILE A 156 7.30 -0.70 5.50
CA ILE A 156 6.61 0.54 5.10
C ILE A 156 7.00 1.70 6.03
N PHE A 157 7.10 1.47 7.33
CA PHE A 157 7.62 2.46 8.27
C PHE A 157 9.01 2.98 7.86
N GLY A 158 9.96 2.06 7.68
CA GLY A 158 11.30 2.40 7.23
C GLY A 158 11.28 3.05 5.84
N GLY A 159 10.53 2.47 4.90
CA GLY A 159 10.40 2.96 3.53
C GLY A 159 9.94 4.42 3.43
N ILE A 160 9.00 4.83 4.27
CA ILE A 160 8.55 6.22 4.33
C ILE A 160 9.70 7.16 4.74
N LEU A 161 10.58 6.72 5.63
CA LEU A 161 11.68 7.52 6.16
C LEU A 161 12.94 7.48 5.29
N LEU A 162 13.17 6.40 4.54
CA LEU A 162 14.43 6.17 3.82
C LEU A 162 14.34 6.36 2.30
N THR A 163 13.12 6.48 1.74
CA THR A 163 12.95 6.67 0.29
C THR A 163 12.45 8.08 -0.04
N SER A 164 12.93 8.65 -1.15
CA SER A 164 12.52 10.00 -1.58
C SER A 164 11.05 10.09 -1.99
N SER A 165 10.42 8.96 -2.36
CA SER A 165 8.98 8.89 -2.70
C SER A 165 8.08 8.79 -1.46
N THR A 166 8.63 8.50 -0.28
CA THR A 166 7.89 8.11 0.92
C THR A 166 7.10 6.80 0.77
N ALA A 167 7.63 5.88 -0.05
CA ALA A 167 7.18 4.49 -0.20
C ALA A 167 5.65 4.33 -0.32
N PHE A 168 5.04 4.84 -1.37
CA PHE A 168 3.62 4.56 -1.63
C PHE A 168 3.40 3.07 -1.84
N ALA A 169 4.25 2.44 -2.67
CA ALA A 169 4.34 1.00 -2.89
C ALA A 169 2.99 0.29 -3.13
N ASN A 170 1.94 1.03 -3.57
CA ASN A 170 0.57 0.55 -3.67
C ASN A 170 -0.24 1.37 -4.68
N PRO A 171 -0.64 0.79 -5.84
CA PRO A 171 -1.43 1.49 -6.85
C PRO A 171 -2.78 2.02 -6.35
N ALA A 172 -3.48 1.31 -5.48
CA ALA A 172 -4.77 1.78 -4.95
C ALA A 172 -4.59 3.00 -4.04
N ILE A 173 -3.59 2.98 -3.17
CA ILE A 173 -3.23 4.13 -2.31
C ILE A 173 -2.76 5.31 -3.18
N THR A 174 -2.00 5.06 -4.24
CA THR A 174 -1.56 6.10 -5.19
C THR A 174 -2.76 6.80 -5.81
N ILE A 175 -3.76 6.04 -6.28
CA ILE A 175 -5.00 6.58 -6.86
C ILE A 175 -5.81 7.36 -5.80
N GLY A 176 -6.01 6.77 -4.62
CA GLY A 176 -6.80 7.41 -3.56
C GLY A 176 -6.22 8.77 -3.12
N ARG A 177 -4.89 8.88 -3.02
CA ARG A 177 -4.20 10.10 -2.56
C ARG A 177 -4.27 11.28 -3.53
N VAL A 178 -4.84 11.09 -4.72
CA VAL A 178 -5.21 12.21 -5.60
C VAL A 178 -6.27 13.11 -4.98
N PHE A 179 -7.13 12.55 -4.14
CA PHE A 179 -8.31 13.25 -3.61
C PHE A 179 -8.06 13.96 -2.27
N THR A 180 -6.80 14.33 -1.97
CA THR A 180 -6.46 15.12 -0.78
C THR A 180 -5.39 16.15 -1.07
N THR A 181 -5.51 17.33 -0.49
CA THR A 181 -4.48 18.40 -0.53
C THR A 181 -3.50 18.32 0.64
N SER A 182 -3.62 17.32 1.50
CA SER A 182 -2.67 17.09 2.59
C SER A 182 -1.25 16.82 2.05
N ILE A 183 -0.24 16.90 2.93
CA ILE A 183 1.16 16.59 2.58
C ILE A 183 1.34 15.18 1.97
N THR A 184 0.36 14.31 2.17
CA THR A 184 0.39 12.94 1.65
C THR A 184 -0.13 12.81 0.23
N GLY A 185 -0.67 13.87 -0.37
CA GLY A 185 -1.28 13.88 -1.70
C GLY A 185 -0.30 13.61 -2.86
N ILE A 186 -0.85 13.35 -4.03
CA ILE A 186 -0.15 13.20 -5.31
C ILE A 186 -0.99 13.80 -6.44
N ALA A 187 -0.38 14.60 -7.30
CA ALA A 187 -1.07 15.16 -8.46
C ALA A 187 -1.39 14.06 -9.50
N PRO A 188 -2.51 14.17 -10.24
CA PRO A 188 -2.93 13.19 -11.23
C PRO A 188 -1.84 12.84 -12.26
N GLU A 189 -1.06 13.82 -12.68
CA GLU A 189 0.01 13.68 -13.67
C GLU A 189 1.12 12.74 -13.22
N SER A 190 1.28 12.56 -11.92
CA SER A 190 2.31 11.71 -11.32
C SER A 190 1.89 10.24 -11.16
N ILE A 191 0.59 9.93 -11.25
CA ILE A 191 0.04 8.59 -10.97
C ILE A 191 0.65 7.52 -11.86
N PHE A 192 0.69 7.77 -13.17
CA PHE A 192 1.11 6.77 -14.14
C PHE A 192 2.53 6.28 -13.87
N ALA A 193 3.47 7.20 -13.65
CA ALA A 193 4.86 6.86 -13.36
C ALA A 193 5.00 6.07 -12.06
N PHE A 194 4.24 6.44 -11.01
CA PHE A 194 4.23 5.71 -9.73
C PHE A 194 3.69 4.29 -9.89
N ILE A 195 2.55 4.11 -10.57
CA ILE A 195 1.97 2.79 -10.77
C ILE A 195 2.90 1.89 -11.59
N VAL A 196 3.50 2.41 -12.67
CA VAL A 196 4.47 1.65 -13.46
C VAL A 196 5.67 1.23 -12.63
N ALA A 197 6.25 2.14 -11.84
CA ALA A 197 7.35 1.84 -10.93
C ALA A 197 6.99 0.76 -9.90
N GLN A 198 5.79 0.84 -9.32
CA GLN A 198 5.27 -0.13 -8.37
C GLN A 198 5.10 -1.53 -9.00
N LEU A 199 4.60 -1.61 -10.22
CA LEU A 199 4.45 -2.89 -10.93
C LEU A 199 5.81 -3.51 -11.30
N ILE A 200 6.77 -2.70 -11.75
CA ILE A 200 8.15 -3.14 -11.97
C ILE A 200 8.76 -3.63 -10.64
N GLY A 201 8.60 -2.87 -9.57
CA GLY A 201 9.06 -3.27 -8.24
C GLY A 201 8.45 -4.58 -7.78
N ALA A 202 7.15 -4.78 -7.99
CA ALA A 202 6.48 -6.03 -7.66
C ALA A 202 7.07 -7.23 -8.39
N ALA A 203 7.34 -7.10 -9.70
CA ALA A 203 7.97 -8.13 -10.50
C ALA A 203 9.40 -8.43 -10.03
N LEU A 204 10.19 -7.40 -9.69
CA LEU A 204 11.54 -7.57 -9.14
C LEU A 204 11.51 -8.24 -7.77
N GLY A 205 10.60 -7.86 -6.88
CA GLY A 205 10.45 -8.49 -5.56
C GLY A 205 10.07 -9.97 -5.68
N PHE A 206 9.19 -10.31 -6.61
CA PHE A 206 8.88 -11.70 -6.95
C PHE A 206 10.11 -12.45 -7.47
N TYR A 207 10.87 -11.86 -8.39
CA TYR A 207 12.10 -12.47 -8.92
C TYR A 207 13.10 -12.77 -7.79
N VAL A 208 13.35 -11.82 -6.90
CA VAL A 208 14.25 -11.99 -5.73
C VAL A 208 13.74 -13.10 -4.82
N ALA A 209 12.44 -13.08 -4.49
CA ALA A 209 11.83 -14.10 -3.64
C ALA A 209 12.04 -15.50 -4.21
N ARG A 210 11.75 -15.68 -5.51
CA ARG A 210 11.80 -16.97 -6.18
C ARG A 210 13.22 -17.49 -6.39
N ASN A 211 14.14 -16.65 -6.86
CA ASN A 211 15.43 -17.12 -7.37
C ASN A 211 16.58 -16.96 -6.37
N ILE A 212 16.47 -16.03 -5.42
CA ILE A 212 17.56 -15.74 -4.47
C ILE A 212 17.28 -16.35 -3.10
N THR A 213 16.05 -16.19 -2.59
CA THR A 213 15.75 -16.57 -1.21
C THR A 213 14.93 -17.84 -1.06
N ASN A 214 14.40 -18.40 -2.16
CA ASN A 214 13.65 -19.65 -2.15
C ASN A 214 14.08 -20.59 -3.30
N PRO A 215 15.36 -21.00 -3.38
CA PRO A 215 15.87 -21.80 -4.50
C PRO A 215 15.31 -23.23 -4.56
N LYS A 216 14.55 -23.68 -3.56
CA LYS A 216 14.00 -25.06 -3.49
C LYS A 216 12.55 -25.18 -3.97
N GLY A 217 11.97 -24.16 -4.64
CA GLY A 217 10.65 -24.26 -5.27
C GLY A 217 9.46 -24.35 -4.33
N ALA A 218 9.58 -23.91 -3.07
CA ALA A 218 8.45 -23.91 -2.13
C ALA A 218 7.31 -22.98 -2.55
N LEU A 219 7.54 -22.07 -3.50
CA LEU A 219 6.49 -21.25 -4.11
C LEU A 219 5.78 -21.95 -5.26
N ASP A 220 6.33 -23.05 -5.80
CA ASP A 220 5.83 -23.76 -6.98
C ASP A 220 5.03 -25.03 -6.58
N ASN A 221 5.08 -25.47 -5.32
CA ASN A 221 4.53 -26.76 -4.85
C ASN A 221 3.23 -26.63 -4.02
N GLU A 222 2.45 -25.57 -4.25
CA GLU A 222 1.15 -25.40 -3.57
C GLU A 222 0.01 -25.13 -4.57
#